data_96f97b04d6d0c83d5ab6eafd6fde457a
#
_entry.id   96f97b04d6d0c83d5ab6eafd6fde457a
#
_cell.length_a   1.000
_cell.length_b   1.000
_cell.length_c   1.000
_cell.angle_alpha   90.00
_cell.angle_beta   90.00
_cell.angle_gamma   90.00
#
_symmetry.space_group_name_H-M   'P 1'
#
loop_
_entity.id
_entity.type
_entity.pdbx_description
1 polymer ?
#
loop_
_entity_poly.entity_id
_entity_poly.type
_entity_poly.pdbx_seq_one_letter_code
_entity_poly.pdbx_strand_id
1 'polypeptide(L)'
;IVDNLLDLTHLTFVHKTTLASSGIQENPLIVTQEGDIVRSRREMPNVEPAPIFRTMRKFEGNIDRFQNISFLPPNHIHIRIEACPTGMRDDPDLVHHVVLNHLTPETECSTHYFWSICRRMRIDDPATGDLLRRLNKTAFDEDAVILRDQQKMIDTDPDGGVLVNLEADRAVSAVRRIIRRKLQEQAEPSAKG
;
A
#
# COMPACT_ATOMS: atom_id res chain seq x y z
N ILE A 1 3.10 -5.44 8.91
CA ILE A 1 2.00 -4.73 8.23
C ILE A 1 2.53 -3.50 7.49
N VAL A 2 3.28 -2.60 8.15
CA VAL A 2 3.81 -1.39 7.49
C VAL A 2 4.63 -1.73 6.25
N ASP A 3 5.51 -2.70 6.36
CA ASP A 3 6.38 -3.14 5.26
C ASP A 3 5.55 -3.69 4.07
N ASN A 4 4.55 -4.51 4.36
CA ASN A 4 3.63 -5.05 3.36
C ASN A 4 2.89 -3.92 2.62
N LEU A 5 2.33 -2.94 3.34
CA LEU A 5 1.60 -1.83 2.73
C LEU A 5 2.49 -0.88 1.90
N LEU A 6 3.79 -0.83 2.17
CA LEU A 6 4.75 0.00 1.44
C LEU A 6 5.42 -0.73 0.27
N ASP A 7 5.42 -2.06 0.28
CA ASP A 7 5.93 -2.88 -0.81
C ASP A 7 4.85 -3.06 -1.88
N LEU A 8 5.16 -2.68 -3.12
CA LEU A 8 4.30 -2.91 -4.27
C LEU A 8 4.66 -4.17 -5.05
N THR A 9 5.79 -4.80 -4.74
CA THR A 9 6.29 -5.95 -5.52
C THR A 9 5.53 -7.23 -5.17
N HIS A 10 5.05 -7.37 -3.93
CA HIS A 10 4.27 -8.52 -3.50
C HIS A 10 2.96 -8.68 -4.27
N LEU A 11 2.40 -7.59 -4.82
CA LEU A 11 1.12 -7.61 -5.53
C LEU A 11 1.07 -8.66 -6.65
N THR A 12 2.19 -8.88 -7.35
CA THR A 12 2.26 -9.87 -8.44
C THR A 12 2.28 -11.31 -7.96
N PHE A 13 2.67 -11.54 -6.73
CA PHE A 13 2.82 -12.87 -6.13
C PHE A 13 1.64 -13.25 -5.24
N VAL A 14 1.19 -12.33 -4.40
CA VAL A 14 0.14 -12.54 -3.41
C VAL A 14 -1.25 -12.34 -4.02
N HIS A 15 -1.44 -11.25 -4.77
CA HIS A 15 -2.74 -10.83 -5.28
C HIS A 15 -2.98 -11.19 -6.76
N LYS A 16 -2.59 -12.40 -7.16
CA LYS A 16 -2.64 -12.86 -8.56
C LYS A 16 -4.00 -12.69 -9.22
N THR A 17 -5.07 -12.89 -8.47
CA THR A 17 -6.45 -12.87 -8.97
C THR A 17 -7.16 -11.53 -8.81
N THR A 18 -6.57 -10.59 -8.06
CA THR A 18 -7.21 -9.32 -7.70
C THR A 18 -6.46 -8.10 -8.23
N LEU A 19 -5.21 -7.90 -7.83
CA LEU A 19 -4.45 -6.66 -8.03
C LEU A 19 -3.28 -6.78 -9.02
N ALA A 20 -2.85 -8.01 -9.33
CA ALA A 20 -1.67 -8.24 -10.17
C ALA A 20 -1.82 -7.62 -11.56
N SER A 21 -0.78 -6.97 -12.03
CA SER A 21 -0.62 -6.52 -13.41
C SER A 21 0.84 -6.57 -13.83
N SER A 22 1.10 -6.73 -15.12
CA SER A 22 2.44 -6.82 -15.69
C SER A 22 3.30 -5.59 -15.45
N GLY A 23 2.69 -4.40 -15.41
CA GLY A 23 3.42 -3.14 -15.29
C GLY A 23 4.10 -2.86 -13.94
N ILE A 24 3.83 -3.65 -12.89
CA ILE A 24 4.36 -3.38 -11.54
C ILE A 24 5.88 -3.54 -11.48
N GLN A 25 6.43 -4.57 -12.11
CA GLN A 25 7.88 -4.84 -12.08
C GLN A 25 8.65 -4.05 -13.13
N GLU A 26 8.01 -3.68 -14.22
CA GLU A 26 8.63 -3.03 -15.39
C GLU A 26 8.82 -1.53 -15.20
N ASN A 27 8.04 -0.92 -14.29
CA ASN A 27 8.07 0.52 -14.07
C ASN A 27 8.77 0.87 -12.76
N PRO A 28 9.64 1.90 -12.74
CA PRO A 28 10.45 2.24 -11.58
C PRO A 28 9.60 2.74 -10.42
N LEU A 29 10.01 2.38 -9.20
CA LEU A 29 9.47 2.93 -7.97
C LEU A 29 10.22 4.22 -7.62
N ILE A 30 9.52 5.35 -7.59
CA ILE A 30 10.06 6.64 -7.18
C ILE A 30 9.74 6.84 -5.70
N VAL A 31 10.78 6.98 -4.89
CA VAL A 31 10.63 7.22 -3.44
C VAL A 31 11.15 8.60 -3.11
N THR A 32 10.33 9.39 -2.40
CA THR A 32 10.68 10.72 -1.88
C THR A 32 10.42 10.79 -0.39
N GLN A 33 11.20 11.59 0.31
CA GLN A 33 11.02 11.85 1.73
C GLN A 33 11.04 13.36 1.98
N GLU A 34 10.07 13.83 2.75
CA GLU A 34 9.93 15.21 3.20
C GLU A 34 9.70 15.21 4.71
N GLY A 35 10.71 15.57 5.48
CA GLY A 35 10.70 15.37 6.93
C GLY A 35 10.50 13.89 7.28
N ASP A 36 9.40 13.60 7.97
CA ASP A 36 9.03 12.23 8.37
C ASP A 36 7.97 11.59 7.44
N ILE A 37 7.55 12.30 6.41
CA ILE A 37 6.62 11.77 5.43
C ILE A 37 7.41 11.09 4.32
N VAL A 38 7.13 9.81 4.09
CA VAL A 38 7.70 9.04 2.98
C VAL A 38 6.61 8.79 1.94
N ARG A 39 6.93 9.09 0.68
CA ARG A 39 6.04 8.81 -0.44
C ARG A 39 6.73 7.88 -1.43
N SER A 40 6.01 6.87 -1.88
CA SER A 40 6.41 6.04 -3.01
C SER A 40 5.38 6.16 -4.12
N ARG A 41 5.86 6.32 -5.36
CA ARG A 41 5.03 6.48 -6.54
C ARG A 41 5.48 5.54 -7.62
N ARG A 42 4.50 4.91 -8.28
CA ARG A 42 4.70 4.14 -9.49
C ARG A 42 3.67 4.54 -10.53
N GLU A 43 4.14 4.88 -11.70
CA GLU A 43 3.34 5.15 -12.89
C GLU A 43 3.52 4.00 -13.87
N MET A 44 2.44 3.44 -14.33
CA MET A 44 2.41 2.27 -15.18
C MET A 44 1.61 2.61 -16.44
N PRO A 45 2.24 3.24 -17.44
CA PRO A 45 1.57 3.63 -18.68
C PRO A 45 1.29 2.40 -19.55
N ASN A 46 0.17 2.42 -20.25
CA ASN A 46 -0.19 1.44 -21.28
C ASN A 46 -0.14 -0.02 -20.80
N VAL A 47 -0.64 -0.30 -19.61
CA VAL A 47 -0.69 -1.65 -19.03
C VAL A 47 -2.08 -2.28 -19.18
N GLU A 48 -2.11 -3.61 -19.21
CA GLU A 48 -3.38 -4.34 -19.18
C GLU A 48 -4.11 -4.09 -17.86
N PRO A 49 -5.43 -3.80 -17.88
CA PRO A 49 -6.19 -3.59 -16.65
C PRO A 49 -6.18 -4.83 -15.77
N ALA A 50 -5.73 -4.69 -14.52
CA ALA A 50 -5.88 -5.74 -13.52
C ALA A 50 -7.37 -6.08 -13.27
N PRO A 51 -7.71 -7.28 -12.77
CA PRO A 51 -9.09 -7.71 -12.56
C PRO A 51 -9.93 -6.70 -11.78
N ILE A 52 -9.37 -6.09 -10.76
CA ILE A 52 -10.05 -5.06 -9.96
C ILE A 52 -10.53 -3.87 -10.81
N PHE A 53 -9.71 -3.39 -11.75
CA PHE A 53 -10.09 -2.26 -12.61
C PHE A 53 -11.20 -2.64 -13.60
N ARG A 54 -11.13 -3.86 -14.16
CA ARG A 54 -12.17 -4.39 -15.06
C ARG A 54 -13.54 -4.51 -14.38
N THR A 55 -13.53 -4.75 -13.06
CA THR A 55 -14.76 -4.83 -12.26
C THR A 55 -15.31 -3.43 -11.94
N MET A 56 -14.45 -2.45 -11.74
CA MET A 56 -14.86 -1.07 -11.44
C MET A 56 -15.37 -0.33 -12.67
N ARG A 57 -14.75 -0.56 -13.82
CA ARG A 57 -15.07 0.10 -15.07
C ARG A 57 -14.75 -0.82 -16.25
N LYS A 58 -15.59 -0.78 -17.28
CA LYS A 58 -15.27 -1.41 -18.56
C LYS A 58 -14.21 -0.57 -19.28
N PHE A 59 -13.01 -1.11 -19.43
CA PHE A 59 -11.96 -0.56 -20.29
C PHE A 59 -11.94 -1.33 -21.61
N GLU A 60 -11.86 -0.61 -22.73
CA GLU A 60 -11.83 -1.21 -24.09
C GLU A 60 -10.40 -1.57 -24.54
N GLY A 61 -9.38 -1.22 -23.75
CA GLY A 61 -7.97 -1.46 -24.04
C GLY A 61 -7.11 -1.31 -22.81
N ASN A 62 -5.84 -1.00 -23.04
CA ASN A 62 -4.88 -0.72 -21.99
C ASN A 62 -5.20 0.57 -21.23
N ILE A 63 -4.64 0.67 -20.05
CA ILE A 63 -4.82 1.78 -19.12
C ILE A 63 -3.48 2.41 -18.72
N ASP A 64 -3.54 3.65 -18.32
CA ASP A 64 -2.51 4.24 -17.48
C ASP A 64 -2.93 4.05 -16.03
N ARG A 65 -2.09 3.39 -15.24
CA ARG A 65 -2.30 3.13 -13.81
C ARG A 65 -1.31 3.93 -12.99
N PHE A 66 -1.81 4.58 -11.94
CA PHE A 66 -0.99 5.35 -11.01
C PHE A 66 -1.24 4.83 -9.60
N GLN A 67 -0.15 4.57 -8.88
CA GLN A 67 -0.20 4.14 -7.50
C GLN A 67 0.75 4.98 -6.68
N ASN A 68 0.21 5.64 -5.66
CA ASN A 68 0.95 6.51 -4.77
C ASN A 68 0.67 6.07 -3.34
N ILE A 69 1.72 5.76 -2.60
CA ILE A 69 1.64 5.41 -1.18
C ILE A 69 2.31 6.52 -0.39
N SER A 70 1.68 6.94 0.68
CA SER A 70 2.24 7.91 1.61
C SER A 70 2.20 7.34 3.01
N PHE A 71 3.36 7.24 3.66
CA PHE A 71 3.45 7.01 5.09
C PHE A 71 3.45 8.36 5.81
N LEU A 72 2.53 8.51 6.75
CA LEU A 72 2.39 9.66 7.65
C LEU A 72 2.55 9.14 9.08
N PRO A 73 3.65 9.49 9.74
CA PRO A 73 3.91 8.99 11.08
C PRO A 73 2.83 9.43 12.08
N PRO A 74 2.59 8.65 13.12
CA PRO A 74 3.34 7.42 13.43
C PRO A 74 2.84 6.16 12.72
N ASN A 75 1.62 6.12 12.19
CA ASN A 75 0.93 4.88 11.90
C ASN A 75 -0.10 4.96 10.74
N HIS A 76 -0.08 6.03 9.95
CA HIS A 76 -1.02 6.19 8.84
C HIS A 76 -0.35 5.89 7.50
N ILE A 77 -1.02 5.07 6.69
CA ILE A 77 -0.57 4.77 5.33
C ILE A 77 -1.75 5.00 4.38
N HIS A 78 -1.55 5.91 3.43
CA HIS A 78 -2.54 6.24 2.41
C HIS A 78 -2.10 5.63 1.08
N ILE A 79 -2.95 4.81 0.48
CA ILE A 79 -2.72 4.22 -0.83
C ILE A 79 -3.70 4.84 -1.82
N ARG A 80 -3.21 5.75 -2.66
CA ARG A 80 -4.00 6.35 -3.75
C ARG A 80 -3.83 5.52 -4.99
N ILE A 81 -4.94 5.14 -5.60
CA ILE A 81 -5.02 4.34 -6.80
C ILE A 81 -5.82 5.10 -7.84
N GLU A 82 -5.25 5.24 -9.04
CA GLU A 82 -5.91 5.88 -10.17
C GLU A 82 -5.70 5.04 -11.43
N ALA A 83 -6.71 5.02 -12.31
CA ALA A 83 -6.61 4.38 -13.61
C ALA A 83 -7.52 5.08 -14.64
N CYS A 84 -7.00 5.27 -15.84
CA CYS A 84 -7.73 5.83 -16.99
C CYS A 84 -7.35 5.08 -18.27
N PRO A 85 -8.11 5.20 -19.36
CA PRO A 85 -7.64 4.75 -20.67
C PRO A 85 -6.29 5.40 -21.01
N THR A 86 -5.43 4.67 -21.71
CA THR A 86 -4.08 5.13 -22.05
C THR A 86 -4.10 6.52 -22.71
N GLY A 87 -3.31 7.44 -22.16
CA GLY A 87 -3.20 8.84 -22.62
C GLY A 87 -4.36 9.76 -22.21
N MET A 88 -5.35 9.27 -21.44
CA MET A 88 -6.55 10.03 -21.07
C MET A 88 -6.56 10.41 -19.58
N ARG A 89 -5.53 11.12 -19.13
CA ARG A 89 -5.38 11.51 -17.71
C ARG A 89 -6.54 12.37 -17.19
N ASP A 90 -7.15 13.17 -18.04
CA ASP A 90 -8.26 14.08 -17.73
C ASP A 90 -9.64 13.45 -17.96
N ASP A 91 -9.71 12.12 -18.07
CA ASP A 91 -10.96 11.39 -18.23
C ASP A 91 -11.90 11.65 -17.03
N PRO A 92 -13.14 12.15 -17.27
CA PRO A 92 -14.09 12.44 -16.21
C PRO A 92 -14.48 11.18 -15.41
N ASP A 93 -14.39 9.99 -16.03
CA ASP A 93 -14.64 8.70 -15.42
C ASP A 93 -13.36 8.04 -14.89
N LEU A 94 -12.31 8.81 -14.63
CA LEU A 94 -11.07 8.32 -14.00
C LEU A 94 -11.41 7.47 -12.77
N VAL A 95 -10.96 6.22 -12.75
CA VAL A 95 -11.00 5.41 -11.53
C VAL A 95 -10.07 6.07 -10.51
N HIS A 96 -10.64 6.52 -9.40
CA HIS A 96 -9.87 7.19 -8.34
C HIS A 96 -10.43 6.84 -6.97
N HIS A 97 -9.58 6.22 -6.16
CA HIS A 97 -9.87 6.01 -4.74
C HIS A 97 -8.59 6.02 -3.90
N VAL A 98 -8.77 6.25 -2.62
CA VAL A 98 -7.70 6.22 -1.62
C VAL A 98 -8.10 5.24 -0.53
N VAL A 99 -7.24 4.28 -0.24
CA VAL A 99 -7.36 3.43 0.94
C VAL A 99 -6.56 4.09 2.06
N LEU A 100 -7.23 4.39 3.15
CA LEU A 100 -6.64 4.94 4.37
C LEU A 100 -6.43 3.79 5.34
N ASN A 101 -5.20 3.58 5.77
CA ASN A 101 -4.83 2.51 6.69
C ASN A 101 -4.30 3.13 7.98
N HIS A 102 -4.83 2.68 9.11
CA HIS A 102 -4.48 3.16 10.45
C HIS A 102 -4.10 1.96 11.31
N LEU A 103 -2.87 1.95 11.81
CA LEU A 103 -2.28 0.84 12.54
C LEU A 103 -2.07 1.24 13.99
N THR A 104 -2.70 0.54 14.94
CA THR A 104 -2.53 0.81 16.36
C THR A 104 -1.94 -0.43 17.03
N PRO A 105 -0.66 -0.40 17.44
CA PRO A 105 -0.07 -1.50 18.19
C PRO A 105 -0.88 -1.79 19.45
N GLU A 106 -1.15 -3.06 19.73
CA GLU A 106 -1.86 -3.54 20.91
C GLU A 106 -0.89 -4.23 21.87
N THR A 107 -0.11 -5.17 21.33
CA THR A 107 0.94 -5.91 22.06
C THR A 107 2.20 -5.98 21.18
N GLU A 108 3.22 -6.68 21.63
CA GLU A 108 4.42 -6.95 20.83
C GLU A 108 4.12 -7.75 19.55
N CYS A 109 3.04 -8.56 19.56
CA CYS A 109 2.68 -9.46 18.48
C CYS A 109 1.33 -9.15 17.82
N SER A 110 0.59 -8.16 18.31
CA SER A 110 -0.74 -7.82 17.79
C SER A 110 -0.89 -6.33 17.49
N THR A 111 -1.67 -6.03 16.46
CA THR A 111 -1.94 -4.67 15.98
C THR A 111 -3.39 -4.56 15.57
N HIS A 112 -4.10 -3.57 16.08
CA HIS A 112 -5.40 -3.19 15.51
C HIS A 112 -5.19 -2.53 14.17
N TYR A 113 -5.82 -3.06 13.13
CA TYR A 113 -5.73 -2.56 11.79
C TYR A 113 -7.11 -2.06 11.32
N PHE A 114 -7.24 -0.75 11.22
CA PHE A 114 -8.43 -0.08 10.71
C PHE A 114 -8.16 0.44 9.30
N TRP A 115 -9.13 0.27 8.41
CA TRP A 115 -9.05 0.82 7.07
C TRP A 115 -10.38 1.40 6.61
N SER A 116 -10.29 2.38 5.73
CA SER A 116 -11.44 3.00 5.07
C SER A 116 -11.09 3.36 3.64
N ILE A 117 -12.12 3.59 2.81
CA ILE A 117 -11.94 3.94 1.40
C ILE A 117 -12.65 5.26 1.12
N CYS A 118 -11.89 6.21 0.58
CA CYS A 118 -12.42 7.45 0.02
C CYS A 118 -12.37 7.36 -1.51
N ARG A 119 -13.46 7.72 -2.19
CA ARG A 119 -13.53 7.70 -3.66
C ARG A 119 -14.06 9.03 -4.21
N ARG A 120 -13.63 9.37 -5.42
CA ARG A 120 -14.14 10.55 -6.14
C ARG A 120 -15.05 10.18 -7.32
N MET A 121 -15.09 8.90 -7.71
CA MET A 121 -15.91 8.40 -8.80
C MET A 121 -17.23 7.82 -8.26
N ARG A 122 -18.31 7.98 -9.03
CA ARG A 122 -19.62 7.37 -8.77
C ARG A 122 -20.08 7.54 -7.31
N ILE A 123 -19.98 8.77 -6.79
CA ILE A 123 -20.20 9.10 -5.36
C ILE A 123 -21.61 8.66 -4.93
N ASP A 124 -22.60 8.87 -5.80
CA ASP A 124 -24.00 8.58 -5.52
C ASP A 124 -24.39 7.10 -5.76
N ASP A 125 -23.43 6.25 -6.12
CA ASP A 125 -23.68 4.82 -6.34
C ASP A 125 -23.15 4.00 -5.13
N PRO A 126 -24.03 3.55 -4.21
CA PRO A 126 -23.63 2.74 -3.08
C PRO A 126 -23.03 1.38 -3.48
N ALA A 127 -23.48 0.81 -4.61
CA ALA A 127 -22.96 -0.48 -5.09
C ALA A 127 -21.46 -0.41 -5.41
N THR A 128 -20.98 0.71 -5.94
CA THR A 128 -19.54 0.95 -6.13
C THR A 128 -18.78 0.95 -4.80
N GLY A 129 -19.35 1.53 -3.73
CA GLY A 129 -18.76 1.50 -2.40
C GLY A 129 -18.65 0.08 -1.83
N ASP A 130 -19.72 -0.70 -1.95
CA ASP A 130 -19.74 -2.10 -1.52
C ASP A 130 -18.78 -2.98 -2.32
N LEU A 131 -18.67 -2.74 -3.63
CA LEU A 131 -17.71 -3.42 -4.49
C LEU A 131 -16.28 -3.17 -4.03
N LEU A 132 -15.90 -1.90 -3.86
CA LEU A 132 -14.56 -1.51 -3.40
C LEU A 132 -14.23 -2.13 -2.04
N ARG A 133 -15.19 -2.11 -1.10
CA ARG A 133 -15.02 -2.71 0.22
C ARG A 133 -14.76 -4.21 0.13
N ARG A 134 -15.51 -4.95 -0.69
CA ARG A 134 -15.30 -6.39 -0.88
C ARG A 134 -13.94 -6.69 -1.50
N LEU A 135 -13.56 -5.98 -2.56
CA LEU A 135 -12.29 -6.21 -3.26
C LEU A 135 -11.08 -5.92 -2.36
N ASN A 136 -11.11 -4.81 -1.61
CA ASN A 136 -10.02 -4.50 -0.68
C ASN A 136 -9.98 -5.48 0.48
N LYS A 137 -11.15 -5.89 1.03
CA LYS A 137 -11.20 -6.92 2.06
C LYS A 137 -10.56 -8.22 1.60
N THR A 138 -10.87 -8.66 0.38
CA THR A 138 -10.26 -9.89 -0.19
C THR A 138 -8.73 -9.77 -0.25
N ALA A 139 -8.21 -8.63 -0.75
CA ALA A 139 -6.77 -8.41 -0.79
C ALA A 139 -6.14 -8.42 0.62
N PHE A 140 -6.74 -7.77 1.60
CA PHE A 140 -6.23 -7.77 2.96
C PHE A 140 -6.34 -9.13 3.66
N ASP A 141 -7.35 -9.94 3.33
CA ASP A 141 -7.45 -11.32 3.82
C ASP A 141 -6.30 -12.19 3.24
N GLU A 142 -5.94 -12.00 1.95
CA GLU A 142 -4.78 -12.63 1.31
C GLU A 142 -3.47 -12.23 2.02
N ASP A 143 -3.27 -10.92 2.28
CA ASP A 143 -2.12 -10.42 3.03
C ASP A 143 -2.04 -10.99 4.45
N ALA A 144 -3.15 -11.07 5.14
CA ALA A 144 -3.20 -11.55 6.52
C ALA A 144 -2.71 -13.00 6.66
N VAL A 145 -2.86 -13.84 5.63
CA VAL A 145 -2.31 -15.20 5.61
C VAL A 145 -0.79 -15.15 5.56
N ILE A 146 -0.25 -14.39 4.61
CA ILE A 146 1.21 -14.28 4.40
C ILE A 146 1.88 -13.65 5.63
N LEU A 147 1.30 -12.57 6.17
CA LEU A 147 1.86 -11.89 7.35
C LEU A 147 1.88 -12.78 8.59
N ARG A 148 0.85 -13.62 8.80
CA ARG A 148 0.83 -14.59 9.90
C ARG A 148 1.91 -15.67 9.75
N ASP A 149 2.12 -16.14 8.53
CA ASP A 149 3.15 -17.16 8.29
C ASP A 149 4.55 -16.54 8.38
N GLN A 150 4.75 -15.32 7.89
CA GLN A 150 5.99 -14.57 8.09
C GLN A 150 6.30 -14.35 9.58
N GLN A 151 5.30 -13.99 10.39
CA GLN A 151 5.50 -13.81 11.83
C GLN A 151 5.94 -15.10 12.51
N LYS A 152 5.33 -16.24 12.18
CA LYS A 152 5.77 -17.54 12.70
C LYS A 152 7.25 -17.83 12.38
N MET A 153 7.68 -17.48 11.14
CA MET A 153 9.09 -17.66 10.75
C MET A 153 10.02 -16.74 11.56
N ILE A 154 9.63 -15.48 11.79
CA ILE A 154 10.37 -14.54 12.64
C ILE A 154 10.48 -15.08 14.07
N ASP A 155 9.40 -15.61 14.61
CA ASP A 155 9.35 -16.16 15.98
C ASP A 155 10.27 -17.39 16.15
N THR A 156 10.58 -18.12 15.07
CA THR A 156 11.52 -19.26 15.08
C THR A 156 12.98 -18.87 14.95
N ASP A 157 13.26 -17.63 14.55
CA ASP A 157 14.63 -17.09 14.39
C ASP A 157 14.75 -15.74 15.15
N PRO A 158 14.76 -15.80 16.49
CA PRO A 158 14.77 -14.60 17.33
C PRO A 158 16.04 -13.75 17.18
N ASP A 159 17.15 -14.33 16.73
CA ASP A 159 18.39 -13.59 16.45
C ASP A 159 18.32 -12.80 15.14
N GLY A 160 17.24 -13.00 14.40
CA GLY A 160 16.88 -12.25 13.19
C GLY A 160 17.96 -12.33 12.12
N GLY A 161 17.75 -13.15 11.11
CA GLY A 161 18.64 -13.20 9.95
C GLY A 161 18.92 -11.81 9.35
N VAL A 162 19.98 -11.70 8.60
CA VAL A 162 20.33 -10.45 7.89
C VAL A 162 19.19 -10.07 6.95
N LEU A 163 18.50 -8.97 7.25
CA LEU A 163 17.51 -8.41 6.34
C LEU A 163 18.21 -7.93 5.07
N VAL A 164 17.98 -8.62 3.98
CA VAL A 164 18.47 -8.18 2.67
C VAL A 164 17.53 -7.08 2.16
N ASN A 165 18.06 -5.87 1.96
CA ASN A 165 17.31 -4.77 1.39
C ASN A 165 17.51 -4.75 -0.12
N LEU A 166 16.41 -4.81 -0.86
CA LEU A 166 16.37 -4.64 -2.31
C LEU A 166 16.08 -3.17 -2.66
N GLU A 167 16.25 -2.80 -3.93
CA GLU A 167 15.89 -1.46 -4.39
C GLU A 167 14.40 -1.15 -4.16
N ALA A 168 13.55 -2.16 -4.27
CA ALA A 168 12.12 -2.06 -4.01
C ALA A 168 11.81 -1.69 -2.54
N ASP A 169 12.71 -2.01 -1.59
CA ASP A 169 12.52 -1.77 -0.15
C ASP A 169 12.92 -0.36 0.30
N ARG A 170 13.24 0.55 -0.62
CA ARG A 170 13.68 1.92 -0.28
C ARG A 170 12.68 2.67 0.60
N ALA A 171 11.39 2.57 0.31
CA ALA A 171 10.33 3.19 1.12
C ALA A 171 10.23 2.54 2.50
N VAL A 172 10.24 1.21 2.57
CA VAL A 172 10.24 0.42 3.80
C VAL A 172 11.43 0.79 4.68
N SER A 173 12.64 0.81 4.11
CA SER A 173 13.86 1.17 4.82
C SER A 173 13.84 2.59 5.37
N ALA A 174 13.28 3.55 4.63
CA ALA A 174 13.12 4.93 5.09
C ALA A 174 12.15 5.01 6.27
N VAL A 175 11.01 4.36 6.18
CA VAL A 175 9.98 4.34 7.24
C VAL A 175 10.50 3.65 8.50
N ARG A 176 11.18 2.51 8.37
CA ARG A 176 11.79 1.81 9.52
C ARG A 176 12.78 2.72 10.28
N ARG A 177 13.59 3.53 9.57
CA ARG A 177 14.49 4.51 10.22
C ARG A 177 13.71 5.59 10.97
N ILE A 178 12.65 6.11 10.40
CA ILE A 178 11.78 7.12 11.02
C ILE A 178 11.14 6.57 12.29
N ILE A 179 10.51 5.39 12.20
CA ILE A 179 9.86 4.76 13.36
C ILE A 179 10.89 4.51 14.47
N ARG A 180 12.05 3.93 14.15
CA ARG A 180 13.11 3.67 15.14
C ARG A 180 13.56 4.96 15.83
N ARG A 181 13.79 6.02 15.08
CA ARG A 181 14.16 7.32 15.66
C ARG A 181 13.07 7.85 16.59
N LYS A 182 11.81 7.81 16.18
CA LYS A 182 10.69 8.28 17.02
C LYS A 182 10.52 7.46 18.30
N LEU A 183 10.76 6.18 18.26
CA LEU A 183 10.77 5.34 19.47
C LEU A 183 11.92 5.71 20.40
N GLN A 184 13.10 6.01 19.87
CA GLN A 184 14.24 6.49 20.65
C GLN A 184 13.95 7.85 21.30
N GLU A 185 13.42 8.82 20.53
CA GLU A 185 13.00 10.14 21.03
C GLU A 185 11.97 10.03 22.16
N GLN A 186 11.06 9.06 22.08
CA GLN A 186 10.03 8.80 23.11
C GLN A 186 10.62 8.14 24.36
N ALA A 187 11.65 7.31 24.22
CA ALA A 187 12.29 6.62 25.33
C ALA A 187 13.26 7.52 26.13
N GLU A 188 13.74 8.62 25.53
CA GLU A 188 14.57 9.59 26.24
C GLU A 188 13.68 10.42 27.18
N PRO A 189 13.96 10.43 28.51
CA PRO A 189 13.19 11.27 29.42
C PRO A 189 13.36 12.73 29.01
N SER A 190 12.26 13.47 28.90
CA SER A 190 12.30 14.92 28.65
C SER A 190 13.20 15.60 29.66
N ALA A 191 14.43 15.91 29.26
CA ALA A 191 15.34 16.74 30.02
C ALA A 191 14.92 18.22 29.95
N LYS A 192 13.65 18.49 30.31
CA LYS A 192 13.13 19.85 30.48
C LYS A 192 12.20 19.83 31.68
N GLY A 193 12.84 19.98 32.87
CA GLY A 193 12.25 20.56 34.07
C GLY A 193 12.48 22.06 34.04
#